data_23c71423b33158bf9a180137ca3f6997
#
_entry.id   23c71423b33158bf9a180137ca3f6997
#
_cell.length_a   1.000
_cell.length_b   1.000
_cell.length_c   1.000
_cell.angle_alpha   90.00
_cell.angle_beta   90.00
_cell.angle_gamma   90.00
#
_symmetry.space_group_name_H-M   'P 1'
#
loop_
_entity.id
_entity.type
_entity.pdbx_description
1 polymer ?
#
loop_
_entity_poly.entity_id
_entity_poly.type
_entity_poly.pdbx_seq_one_letter_code
_entity_poly.pdbx_strand_id
1 'polypeptide(L)'
;VTGVRDGVPHTTKETVDRKPILTTPLTAAPLLQKVPVDLSGGGITLYAGLREDPFFFDVEQFFRVRAGLAGLGPKVGFRTPGYDFTQGYNMNSIVVWVPMGWLQVNSGATTFDVWETISIPDPNQKGAWMQIERLARPVVNEGLVLTNDYLNTLNAVGPDFEAAVLKGDEAAGKAAAPILKEVSAVLKALGNNDKRINALLGAFLPDVMRIDTTGPSGYANALNKLGSPIWGRMLKDDVIDSTLQVLSNGAVKGDNVSYDGPNANGGHHPLLSDFPYLAEPN
;
A
#
# COMPACT_ATOMS: atom_id res chain seq x y z
N VAL A 1 -8.52 6.94 14.39
CA VAL A 1 -8.54 7.42 12.99
C VAL A 1 -7.99 8.82 12.98
N THR A 2 -7.00 9.05 12.16
CA THR A 2 -6.43 10.38 11.97
C THR A 2 -6.90 10.92 10.62
N GLY A 3 -7.62 12.02 10.62
CA GLY A 3 -8.05 12.73 9.41
C GLY A 3 -7.34 14.08 9.32
N VAL A 4 -7.21 14.61 8.11
CA VAL A 4 -6.72 15.97 7.89
C VAL A 4 -7.88 16.84 7.41
N ARG A 5 -8.23 17.86 8.19
CA ARG A 5 -9.21 18.86 7.81
C ARG A 5 -8.50 20.21 7.68
N ASP A 6 -8.67 20.88 6.56
CA ASP A 6 -8.06 22.18 6.29
C ASP A 6 -6.52 22.20 6.50
N GLY A 7 -5.85 21.08 6.21
CA GLY A 7 -4.41 20.92 6.43
C GLY A 7 -3.99 20.66 7.88
N VAL A 8 -4.94 20.54 8.81
CA VAL A 8 -4.69 20.24 10.22
C VAL A 8 -5.03 18.79 10.51
N PRO A 9 -4.11 18.00 11.09
CA PRO A 9 -4.40 16.63 11.50
C PRO A 9 -5.45 16.60 12.61
N HIS A 10 -6.57 15.91 12.38
CA HIS A 10 -7.54 15.59 13.40
C HIS A 10 -7.41 14.11 13.77
N THR A 11 -7.05 13.84 15.01
CA THR A 11 -6.97 12.48 15.54
C THR A 11 -8.17 12.21 16.42
N THR A 12 -9.08 11.38 15.97
CA THR A 12 -10.07 10.75 16.86
C THR A 12 -9.43 9.49 17.45
N LYS A 13 -9.01 9.56 18.71
CA LYS A 13 -8.66 8.37 19.50
C LYS A 13 -9.95 7.78 20.04
N GLU A 14 -10.61 6.94 19.28
CA GLU A 14 -11.53 6.01 19.89
C GLU A 14 -10.71 4.83 20.43
N THR A 15 -10.71 4.70 21.75
CA THR A 15 -10.23 3.49 22.40
C THR A 15 -11.32 2.45 22.18
N VAL A 16 -11.22 1.67 21.13
CA VAL A 16 -12.01 0.45 21.02
C VAL A 16 -11.69 -0.37 22.27
N ASP A 17 -12.76 -0.72 23.02
CA ASP A 17 -12.67 -1.59 24.16
C ASP A 17 -11.71 -2.73 23.84
N ARG A 18 -10.63 -2.91 24.62
CA ARG A 18 -9.52 -3.85 24.34
C ARG A 18 -9.95 -5.32 24.39
N LYS A 19 -11.08 -5.63 23.77
CA LYS A 19 -11.51 -7.01 23.60
C LYS A 19 -10.66 -7.64 22.52
N PRO A 20 -10.08 -8.82 22.75
CA PRO A 20 -9.31 -9.51 21.74
C PRO A 20 -10.20 -9.82 20.53
N ILE A 21 -9.71 -9.53 19.35
CA ILE A 21 -10.33 -10.00 18.11
C ILE A 21 -10.07 -11.51 18.03
N LEU A 22 -11.14 -12.29 17.90
CA LEU A 22 -11.04 -13.74 17.79
C LEU A 22 -10.71 -14.11 16.34
N THR A 23 -9.78 -15.02 16.19
CA THR A 23 -9.44 -15.60 14.87
C THR A 23 -10.51 -16.60 14.44
N THR A 24 -10.95 -16.56 13.19
CA THR A 24 -11.83 -17.58 12.62
C THR A 24 -11.07 -18.91 12.51
N PRO A 25 -11.58 -20.01 13.08
CA PRO A 25 -11.01 -21.34 12.85
C PRO A 25 -11.06 -21.72 11.37
N LEU A 26 -10.06 -22.46 10.88
CA LEU A 26 -9.92 -22.84 9.47
C LEU A 26 -11.17 -23.52 8.87
N THR A 27 -11.87 -24.31 9.66
CA THR A 27 -13.05 -25.11 9.22
C THR A 27 -14.38 -24.44 9.55
N ALA A 28 -14.38 -23.21 10.09
CA ALA A 28 -15.58 -22.51 10.48
C ALA A 28 -15.98 -21.44 9.46
N ALA A 29 -17.27 -21.14 9.41
CA ALA A 29 -17.75 -19.96 8.70
C ALA A 29 -17.05 -18.68 9.26
N PRO A 30 -16.87 -17.63 8.44
CA PRO A 30 -16.22 -16.41 8.86
C PRO A 30 -16.81 -15.84 10.16
N LEU A 31 -15.97 -15.71 11.20
CA LEU A 31 -16.38 -15.11 12.46
C LEU A 31 -16.29 -13.58 12.33
N LEU A 32 -17.42 -12.95 12.08
CA LEU A 32 -17.52 -11.50 11.94
C LEU A 32 -17.75 -10.84 13.29
N GLN A 33 -16.87 -9.93 13.65
CA GLN A 33 -16.93 -9.21 14.91
C GLN A 33 -17.32 -7.76 14.65
N LYS A 34 -18.28 -7.26 15.39
CA LYS A 34 -18.78 -5.89 15.27
C LYS A 34 -18.29 -5.05 16.44
N VAL A 35 -17.67 -3.91 16.11
CA VAL A 35 -17.35 -2.87 17.08
C VAL A 35 -18.39 -1.77 16.93
N PRO A 36 -19.23 -1.53 17.95
CA PRO A 36 -20.21 -0.46 17.92
C PRO A 36 -19.50 0.89 17.72
N VAL A 37 -20.02 1.69 16.82
CA VAL A 37 -19.64 3.11 16.68
C VAL A 37 -20.92 3.93 16.80
N ASP A 38 -20.79 5.16 17.28
CA ASP A 38 -21.94 6.04 17.56
C ASP A 38 -22.52 6.60 16.26
N LEU A 39 -23.07 5.72 15.42
CA LEU A 39 -23.78 6.07 14.19
C LEU A 39 -24.89 5.07 13.90
N SER A 40 -25.99 5.58 13.37
CA SER A 40 -27.19 4.83 12.96
C SER A 40 -26.98 3.83 11.79
N GLY A 41 -25.75 3.54 11.39
CA GLY A 41 -25.40 2.74 10.21
C GLY A 41 -24.69 1.40 10.47
N GLY A 42 -24.64 0.93 11.72
CA GLY A 42 -23.90 -0.30 12.06
C GLY A 42 -22.42 -0.03 12.36
N GLY A 43 -21.82 -0.81 13.26
CA GLY A 43 -20.44 -0.65 13.70
C GLY A 43 -19.40 -1.05 12.66
N ILE A 44 -18.14 -0.79 12.97
CA ILE A 44 -17.00 -1.34 12.24
C ILE A 44 -17.08 -2.87 12.30
N THR A 45 -16.93 -3.54 11.17
CA THR A 45 -16.91 -5.01 11.09
C THR A 45 -15.49 -5.50 10.88
N LEU A 46 -15.10 -6.50 11.64
CA LEU A 46 -13.77 -7.08 11.64
C LEU A 46 -13.84 -8.57 11.30
N TYR A 47 -12.90 -9.02 10.52
CA TYR A 47 -12.57 -10.42 10.30
C TYR A 47 -11.09 -10.63 10.55
N ALA A 48 -10.73 -11.73 11.18
CA ALA A 48 -9.36 -12.22 11.29
C ALA A 48 -9.35 -13.72 11.05
N GLY A 49 -8.49 -14.19 10.15
CA GLY A 49 -8.41 -15.60 9.81
C GLY A 49 -7.56 -15.88 8.59
N LEU A 50 -7.45 -17.17 8.25
CA LEU A 50 -6.72 -17.62 7.08
C LEU A 50 -7.55 -17.38 5.82
N ARG A 51 -6.93 -16.84 4.78
CA ARG A 51 -7.48 -16.64 3.44
C ARG A 51 -6.42 -16.90 2.39
N GLU A 52 -6.84 -17.17 1.15
CA GLU A 52 -5.92 -17.12 0.03
C GLU A 52 -5.28 -15.74 -0.05
N ASP A 53 -3.99 -15.68 -0.34
CA ASP A 53 -3.28 -14.43 -0.56
C ASP A 53 -3.77 -13.80 -1.88
N PRO A 54 -4.43 -12.64 -1.86
CA PRO A 54 -4.98 -12.02 -3.06
C PRO A 54 -3.96 -11.22 -3.86
N PHE A 55 -2.73 -11.11 -3.39
CA PHE A 55 -1.68 -10.37 -4.08
C PHE A 55 -1.19 -11.19 -5.27
N PHE A 56 -0.88 -10.53 -6.36
CA PHE A 56 -0.33 -11.15 -7.56
C PHE A 56 0.81 -10.31 -8.10
N PHE A 57 1.96 -10.95 -8.36
CA PHE A 57 3.18 -10.26 -8.77
C PHE A 57 4.29 -11.25 -9.13
N ASP A 58 5.04 -10.96 -10.20
CA ASP A 58 6.29 -11.67 -10.49
C ASP A 58 7.46 -11.06 -9.70
N VAL A 59 7.45 -11.30 -8.39
CA VAL A 59 8.40 -10.72 -7.43
C VAL A 59 9.84 -11.09 -7.78
N GLU A 60 10.09 -12.36 -8.14
CA GLU A 60 11.43 -12.82 -8.50
C GLU A 60 11.99 -12.04 -9.69
N GLN A 61 11.19 -11.93 -10.75
CA GLN A 61 11.63 -11.22 -11.96
C GLN A 61 11.76 -9.72 -11.72
N PHE A 62 10.89 -9.14 -10.89
CA PHE A 62 11.01 -7.74 -10.49
C PHE A 62 12.37 -7.45 -9.84
N PHE A 63 12.80 -8.28 -8.87
CA PHE A 63 14.11 -8.06 -8.24
C PHE A 63 15.28 -8.26 -9.20
N ARG A 64 15.15 -9.14 -10.19
CA ARG A 64 16.15 -9.27 -11.27
C ARG A 64 16.22 -8.03 -12.16
N VAL A 65 15.06 -7.49 -12.55
CA VAL A 65 14.96 -6.23 -13.32
C VAL A 65 15.57 -5.08 -12.51
N ARG A 66 15.19 -4.96 -11.24
CA ARG A 66 15.72 -3.95 -10.32
C ARG A 66 17.24 -4.05 -10.15
N ALA A 67 17.79 -5.25 -9.96
CA ALA A 67 19.24 -5.46 -9.89
C ALA A 67 19.95 -5.03 -11.19
N GLY A 68 19.37 -5.32 -12.34
CA GLY A 68 19.88 -4.88 -13.63
C GLY A 68 19.90 -3.36 -13.80
N LEU A 69 18.85 -2.67 -13.33
CA LEU A 69 18.78 -1.20 -13.32
C LEU A 69 19.81 -0.58 -12.37
N ALA A 70 20.06 -1.24 -11.24
CA ALA A 70 21.08 -0.82 -10.27
C ALA A 70 22.52 -1.14 -10.69
N GLY A 71 22.75 -1.86 -11.81
CA GLY A 71 24.07 -2.32 -12.22
C GLY A 71 24.63 -3.48 -11.37
N LEU A 72 23.76 -4.14 -10.58
CA LEU A 72 24.12 -5.27 -9.70
C LEU A 72 23.89 -6.63 -10.34
N GLY A 73 23.36 -6.66 -11.57
CA GLY A 73 23.06 -7.87 -12.32
C GLY A 73 22.87 -7.62 -13.81
N PRO A 74 22.57 -8.65 -14.59
CA PRO A 74 22.27 -8.50 -16.01
C PRO A 74 21.01 -7.69 -16.23
N LYS A 75 20.98 -6.86 -17.27
CA LYS A 75 19.77 -6.16 -17.69
C LYS A 75 18.80 -7.16 -18.31
N VAL A 76 17.71 -7.40 -17.63
CA VAL A 76 16.62 -8.30 -18.06
C VAL A 76 15.30 -7.55 -18.08
N GLY A 77 14.31 -8.06 -18.84
CA GLY A 77 12.92 -7.58 -18.80
C GLY A 77 12.03 -8.54 -18.02
N PHE A 78 10.74 -8.19 -17.93
CA PHE A 78 9.74 -9.11 -17.41
C PHE A 78 9.51 -10.28 -18.40
N ARG A 79 9.25 -11.46 -17.87
CA ARG A 79 8.97 -12.67 -18.65
C ARG A 79 7.51 -12.74 -19.08
N THR A 80 7.21 -13.54 -20.11
CA THR A 80 5.84 -13.75 -20.61
C THR A 80 5.59 -15.24 -20.82
N PRO A 81 4.57 -15.84 -20.15
CA PRO A 81 3.79 -15.25 -19.07
C PRO A 81 4.63 -15.00 -17.80
N GLY A 82 4.19 -14.07 -16.95
CA GLY A 82 4.78 -13.85 -15.63
C GLY A 82 4.48 -15.03 -14.71
N TYR A 83 5.27 -15.18 -13.67
CA TYR A 83 5.07 -16.19 -12.62
C TYR A 83 4.59 -15.50 -11.35
N ASP A 84 3.36 -15.79 -10.96
CA ASP A 84 2.78 -15.20 -9.76
C ASP A 84 3.39 -15.82 -8.50
N PHE A 85 4.05 -14.98 -7.70
CA PHE A 85 4.77 -15.42 -6.51
C PHE A 85 3.84 -15.98 -5.44
N THR A 86 2.65 -15.43 -5.30
CA THR A 86 1.72 -15.76 -4.20
C THR A 86 0.65 -16.76 -4.60
N GLN A 87 0.61 -17.18 -5.86
CA GLN A 87 -0.31 -18.19 -6.33
C GLN A 87 -0.27 -19.46 -5.47
N GLY A 88 -1.43 -19.82 -4.91
CA GLY A 88 -1.58 -21.00 -4.04
C GLY A 88 -1.12 -20.77 -2.59
N TYR A 89 -0.75 -19.54 -2.23
CA TYR A 89 -0.40 -19.19 -0.85
C TYR A 89 -1.63 -18.78 -0.05
N ASN A 90 -1.55 -19.04 1.25
CA ASN A 90 -2.51 -18.55 2.23
C ASN A 90 -1.85 -17.53 3.15
N MET A 91 -2.60 -16.54 3.57
CA MET A 91 -2.14 -15.54 4.52
C MET A 91 -3.06 -15.44 5.73
N ASN A 92 -2.52 -15.04 6.87
CA ASN A 92 -3.31 -14.58 7.99
C ASN A 92 -3.80 -13.16 7.70
N SER A 93 -5.10 -13.03 7.45
CA SER A 93 -5.70 -11.76 7.07
C SER A 93 -6.43 -11.09 8.22
N ILE A 94 -6.38 -9.77 8.24
CA ILE A 94 -7.25 -8.91 9.04
C ILE A 94 -8.00 -8.01 8.06
N VAL A 95 -9.32 -8.14 8.02
CA VAL A 95 -10.17 -7.32 7.15
C VAL A 95 -11.05 -6.43 8.01
N VAL A 96 -11.02 -5.14 7.70
CA VAL A 96 -11.75 -4.12 8.46
C VAL A 96 -12.70 -3.40 7.53
N TRP A 97 -14.00 -3.53 7.80
CA TRP A 97 -15.03 -2.76 7.11
C TRP A 97 -15.42 -1.55 7.97
N VAL A 98 -15.24 -0.37 7.43
CA VAL A 98 -15.52 0.90 8.12
C VAL A 98 -16.66 1.61 7.40
N PRO A 99 -17.77 1.98 8.10
CA PRO A 99 -18.81 2.75 7.48
C PRO A 99 -18.31 4.09 6.96
N MET A 100 -18.53 4.37 5.68
CA MET A 100 -18.09 5.61 5.04
C MET A 100 -18.65 6.85 5.73
N GLY A 101 -19.92 6.81 6.12
CA GLY A 101 -20.57 7.90 6.84
C GLY A 101 -19.91 8.20 8.19
N TRP A 102 -19.38 7.18 8.88
CA TRP A 102 -18.64 7.38 10.13
C TRP A 102 -17.34 8.15 9.90
N LEU A 103 -16.60 7.79 8.85
CA LEU A 103 -15.38 8.52 8.47
C LEU A 103 -15.68 9.98 8.15
N GLN A 104 -16.70 10.23 7.32
CA GLN A 104 -17.07 11.58 6.86
C GLN A 104 -17.57 12.47 7.99
N VAL A 105 -18.46 11.97 8.84
CA VAL A 105 -19.05 12.74 9.96
C VAL A 105 -17.98 13.13 10.98
N ASN A 106 -17.11 12.19 11.34
CA ASN A 106 -16.08 12.44 12.35
C ASN A 106 -14.94 13.33 11.88
N SER A 107 -14.66 13.36 10.57
CA SER A 107 -13.56 14.16 10.02
C SER A 107 -14.04 15.43 9.30
N GLY A 108 -15.28 15.45 8.82
CA GLY A 108 -15.79 16.47 7.90
C GLY A 108 -15.12 16.43 6.52
N ALA A 109 -14.43 15.34 6.18
CA ALA A 109 -13.72 15.14 4.93
C ALA A 109 -14.35 14.02 4.11
N THR A 110 -14.12 14.04 2.80
CA THR A 110 -14.53 12.98 1.87
C THR A 110 -13.33 12.20 1.32
N THR A 111 -12.14 12.71 1.52
CA THR A 111 -10.87 12.09 1.08
C THR A 111 -10.02 11.73 2.28
N PHE A 112 -9.49 10.52 2.29
CA PHE A 112 -8.72 9.95 3.39
C PHE A 112 -7.44 9.34 2.86
N ASP A 113 -6.36 9.50 3.62
CA ASP A 113 -5.12 8.78 3.40
C ASP A 113 -5.03 7.61 4.39
N VAL A 114 -4.78 6.41 3.88
CA VAL A 114 -4.70 5.17 4.65
C VAL A 114 -3.33 4.55 4.46
N TRP A 115 -2.74 4.11 5.54
CA TRP A 115 -1.53 3.30 5.57
C TRP A 115 -1.58 2.37 6.77
N GLU A 116 -0.79 1.33 6.75
CA GLU A 116 -0.61 0.43 7.89
C GLU A 116 0.79 0.57 8.48
N THR A 117 0.92 0.23 9.75
CA THR A 117 2.19 0.17 10.45
C THR A 117 2.28 -1.09 11.30
N ILE A 118 3.46 -1.68 11.36
CA ILE A 118 3.80 -2.74 12.29
C ILE A 118 4.72 -2.16 13.34
N SER A 119 4.38 -2.39 14.61
CA SER A 119 5.18 -1.94 15.75
C SER A 119 5.47 -3.10 16.68
N ILE A 120 6.65 -3.08 17.27
CA ILE A 120 7.09 -4.03 18.30
C ILE A 120 7.31 -3.31 19.64
N PRO A 121 7.31 -4.01 20.78
CA PRO A 121 7.74 -3.41 22.02
C PRO A 121 9.15 -2.83 21.89
N ASP A 122 9.33 -1.58 22.32
CA ASP A 122 10.64 -0.92 22.23
C ASP A 122 11.62 -1.61 23.19
N PRO A 123 12.73 -2.19 22.69
CA PRO A 123 13.70 -2.86 23.54
C PRO A 123 14.45 -1.90 24.47
N ASN A 124 14.45 -0.61 24.16
CA ASN A 124 15.18 0.43 24.90
C ASN A 124 14.28 1.19 25.88
N GLN A 125 12.95 1.10 25.72
CA GLN A 125 12.00 1.85 26.54
C GLN A 125 10.81 0.98 26.96
N LYS A 126 10.83 0.51 28.22
CA LYS A 126 9.75 -0.32 28.76
C LYS A 126 8.37 0.33 28.64
N GLY A 127 7.44 -0.38 28.01
CA GLY A 127 6.06 0.06 27.82
C GLY A 127 5.84 0.95 26.59
N ALA A 128 6.88 1.30 25.85
CA ALA A 128 6.77 1.97 24.56
C ALA A 128 6.70 0.96 23.41
N TRP A 129 6.24 1.44 22.27
CA TRP A 129 6.19 0.71 21.00
C TRP A 129 7.03 1.44 19.97
N MET A 130 7.80 0.69 19.19
CA MET A 130 8.63 1.19 18.10
C MET A 130 8.08 0.69 16.77
N GLN A 131 7.77 1.63 15.86
CA GLN A 131 7.39 1.28 14.50
C GLN A 131 8.60 0.73 13.76
N ILE A 132 8.41 -0.40 13.09
CA ILE A 132 9.46 -1.08 12.30
C ILE A 132 9.08 -1.25 10.84
N GLU A 133 7.79 -1.12 10.51
CA GLU A 133 7.29 -1.28 9.15
C GLU A 133 6.18 -0.30 8.87
N ARG A 134 6.10 0.16 7.62
CA ARG A 134 5.01 0.98 7.08
C ARG A 134 4.74 0.60 5.65
N LEU A 135 3.49 0.37 5.33
CA LEU A 135 3.06 0.03 3.98
C LEU A 135 1.79 0.79 3.61
N ALA A 136 1.72 1.27 2.37
CA ALA A 136 0.51 1.82 1.79
C ALA A 136 0.32 1.36 0.35
N ARG A 137 1.22 1.72 -0.56
CA ARG A 137 1.14 1.31 -1.96
C ARG A 137 2.23 0.31 -2.30
N PRO A 138 1.89 -0.83 -2.93
CA PRO A 138 2.89 -1.81 -3.34
C PRO A 138 3.96 -1.20 -4.26
N VAL A 139 5.20 -1.66 -4.10
CA VAL A 139 6.35 -1.36 -4.98
C VAL A 139 6.84 0.09 -4.95
N VAL A 140 6.22 1.00 -4.20
CA VAL A 140 6.69 2.39 -4.17
C VAL A 140 8.05 2.47 -3.48
N ASN A 141 8.15 2.07 -2.24
CA ASN A 141 9.39 2.12 -1.48
C ASN A 141 10.40 1.09 -2.01
N GLU A 142 10.01 -0.16 -2.13
CA GLU A 142 10.88 -1.26 -2.58
C GLU A 142 11.36 -1.09 -4.03
N GLY A 143 10.57 -0.44 -4.87
CA GLY A 143 10.92 -0.18 -6.27
C GLY A 143 11.88 0.98 -6.45
N LEU A 144 11.79 1.99 -5.61
CA LEU A 144 12.52 3.23 -5.75
C LEU A 144 13.74 3.34 -4.82
N VAL A 145 13.72 2.65 -3.68
CA VAL A 145 14.81 2.65 -2.69
C VAL A 145 15.56 1.33 -2.75
N LEU A 146 16.84 1.39 -3.14
CA LEU A 146 17.69 0.21 -3.33
C LEU A 146 18.44 -0.19 -2.06
N THR A 147 18.80 0.79 -1.24
CA THR A 147 19.58 0.62 -0.03
C THR A 147 18.65 0.23 1.14
N ASN A 148 18.88 -0.94 1.73
CA ASN A 148 18.04 -1.44 2.82
C ASN A 148 17.97 -0.51 4.02
N ASP A 149 19.07 0.16 4.40
CA ASP A 149 19.05 1.09 5.53
C ASP A 149 18.13 2.30 5.26
N TYR A 150 18.04 2.76 4.02
CA TYR A 150 17.11 3.82 3.64
C TYR A 150 15.66 3.34 3.65
N LEU A 151 15.41 2.11 3.17
CA LEU A 151 14.10 1.50 3.23
C LEU A 151 13.64 1.34 4.68
N ASN A 152 14.50 0.81 5.55
CA ASN A 152 14.24 0.68 6.99
C ASN A 152 13.98 2.05 7.66
N THR A 153 14.67 3.10 7.21
CA THR A 153 14.43 4.46 7.70
C THR A 153 13.03 4.95 7.31
N LEU A 154 12.59 4.72 6.07
CA LEU A 154 11.24 5.08 5.63
C LEU A 154 10.16 4.26 6.35
N ASN A 155 10.42 3.00 6.64
CA ASN A 155 9.53 2.14 7.39
C ASN A 155 9.35 2.58 8.86
N ALA A 156 10.36 3.23 9.43
CA ALA A 156 10.35 3.70 10.82
C ALA A 156 9.67 5.07 11.02
N VAL A 157 9.35 5.79 9.94
CA VAL A 157 8.73 7.13 10.01
C VAL A 157 7.32 7.14 9.44
N GLY A 158 6.50 8.11 9.88
CA GLY A 158 5.15 8.31 9.35
C GLY A 158 5.15 9.06 8.01
N PRO A 159 4.01 9.07 7.29
CA PRO A 159 3.85 9.82 6.04
C PRO A 159 4.03 11.34 6.20
N ASP A 160 3.87 11.86 7.41
CA ASP A 160 4.09 13.25 7.78
C ASP A 160 5.54 13.70 7.53
N PHE A 161 6.52 12.81 7.70
CA PHE A 161 7.91 13.08 7.35
C PHE A 161 8.06 13.37 5.84
N GLU A 162 7.52 12.52 4.99
CA GLU A 162 7.56 12.71 3.53
C GLU A 162 6.77 13.95 3.10
N ALA A 163 5.64 14.22 3.75
CA ALA A 163 4.86 15.43 3.52
C ALA A 163 5.64 16.71 3.92
N ALA A 164 6.43 16.66 5.00
CA ALA A 164 7.31 17.76 5.40
C ALA A 164 8.41 18.01 4.35
N VAL A 165 9.01 16.94 3.82
CA VAL A 165 9.99 17.04 2.71
C VAL A 165 9.39 17.75 1.50
N LEU A 166 8.19 17.36 1.08
CA LEU A 166 7.50 17.99 -0.06
C LEU A 166 7.13 19.47 0.18
N LYS A 167 6.85 19.83 1.43
CA LYS A 167 6.57 21.24 1.83
C LYS A 167 7.83 22.09 1.95
N GLY A 168 9.02 21.50 1.77
CA GLY A 168 10.28 22.21 1.84
C GLY A 168 10.80 22.44 3.27
N ASP A 169 10.40 21.61 4.24
CA ASP A 169 11.00 21.63 5.56
C ASP A 169 12.49 21.33 5.46
N GLU A 170 13.34 22.22 5.99
CA GLU A 170 14.79 22.15 5.83
C GLU A 170 15.39 20.91 6.54
N ALA A 171 14.93 20.61 7.75
CA ALA A 171 15.43 19.49 8.53
C ALA A 171 15.04 18.16 7.91
N ALA A 172 13.78 18.01 7.50
CA ALA A 172 13.27 16.84 6.80
C ALA A 172 13.97 16.67 5.44
N GLY A 173 14.12 17.75 4.67
CA GLY A 173 14.82 17.74 3.39
C GLY A 173 16.28 17.32 3.51
N LYS A 174 17.01 17.79 4.52
CA LYS A 174 18.38 17.39 4.79
C LYS A 174 18.48 15.90 5.16
N ALA A 175 17.58 15.43 6.00
CA ALA A 175 17.53 14.01 6.39
C ALA A 175 17.19 13.09 5.20
N ALA A 176 16.26 13.51 4.34
CA ALA A 176 15.82 12.73 3.17
C ALA A 176 16.80 12.82 1.97
N ALA A 177 17.75 13.76 1.94
CA ALA A 177 18.59 14.03 0.78
C ALA A 177 19.30 12.80 0.18
N PRO A 178 19.89 11.88 0.97
CA PRO A 178 20.50 10.69 0.40
C PRO A 178 19.49 9.75 -0.23
N ILE A 179 18.30 9.60 0.35
CA ILE A 179 17.21 8.78 -0.18
C ILE A 179 16.68 9.38 -1.48
N LEU A 180 16.40 10.69 -1.51
CA LEU A 180 15.93 11.39 -2.71
C LEU A 180 16.95 11.33 -3.86
N LYS A 181 18.24 11.33 -3.55
CA LYS A 181 19.31 11.14 -4.55
C LYS A 181 19.24 9.75 -5.17
N GLU A 182 19.03 8.71 -4.36
CA GLU A 182 18.91 7.33 -4.85
C GLU A 182 17.63 7.16 -5.68
N VAL A 183 16.47 7.59 -5.17
CA VAL A 183 15.20 7.57 -5.89
C VAL A 183 15.29 8.29 -7.24
N SER A 184 15.92 9.47 -7.26
CA SER A 184 16.11 10.22 -8.50
C SER A 184 17.00 9.47 -9.50
N ALA A 185 18.02 8.77 -9.02
CA ALA A 185 18.90 7.96 -9.88
C ALA A 185 18.13 6.77 -10.49
N VAL A 186 17.30 6.09 -9.70
CA VAL A 186 16.42 4.99 -10.20
C VAL A 186 15.45 5.52 -11.24
N LEU A 187 14.77 6.63 -10.97
CA LEU A 187 13.82 7.23 -11.91
C LEU A 187 14.52 7.69 -13.20
N LYS A 188 15.75 8.20 -13.14
CA LYS A 188 16.56 8.50 -14.33
C LYS A 188 16.91 7.24 -15.13
N ALA A 189 17.27 6.16 -14.46
CA ALA A 189 17.54 4.88 -15.11
C ALA A 189 16.30 4.31 -15.82
N LEU A 190 15.10 4.64 -15.35
CA LEU A 190 13.81 4.36 -15.99
C LEU A 190 13.45 5.33 -17.14
N GLY A 191 14.36 6.22 -17.53
CA GLY A 191 14.18 7.12 -18.67
C GLY A 191 13.47 8.43 -18.39
N ASN A 192 13.30 8.81 -17.10
CA ASN A 192 12.65 10.06 -16.74
C ASN A 192 13.63 11.24 -16.73
N ASN A 193 13.20 12.40 -17.17
CA ASN A 193 13.91 13.67 -17.02
C ASN A 193 13.58 14.32 -15.66
N ASP A 194 14.34 15.33 -15.25
CA ASP A 194 14.19 15.97 -13.93
C ASP A 194 12.80 16.56 -13.68
N LYS A 195 12.15 17.13 -14.72
CA LYS A 195 10.78 17.64 -14.59
C LYS A 195 9.79 16.53 -14.25
N ARG A 196 9.91 15.38 -14.92
CA ARG A 196 9.05 14.25 -14.65
C ARG A 196 9.36 13.59 -13.30
N ILE A 197 10.62 13.52 -12.91
CA ILE A 197 11.02 13.02 -11.58
C ILE A 197 10.36 13.85 -10.48
N ASN A 198 10.40 15.17 -10.56
CA ASN A 198 9.74 16.03 -9.57
C ASN A 198 8.21 15.81 -9.54
N ALA A 199 7.59 15.62 -10.71
CA ALA A 199 6.16 15.30 -10.79
C ALA A 199 5.84 13.93 -10.18
N LEU A 200 6.69 12.92 -10.39
CA LEU A 200 6.54 11.59 -9.80
C LEU A 200 6.71 11.63 -8.28
N LEU A 201 7.73 12.34 -7.78
CA LEU A 201 7.88 12.53 -6.33
C LEU A 201 6.64 13.18 -5.72
N GLY A 202 6.09 14.22 -6.34
CA GLY A 202 4.85 14.85 -5.86
C GLY A 202 3.59 13.97 -5.95
N ALA A 203 3.58 12.96 -6.84
CA ALA A 203 2.47 12.03 -6.99
C ALA A 203 2.58 10.80 -6.06
N PHE A 204 3.81 10.37 -5.75
CA PHE A 204 4.06 9.17 -4.96
C PHE A 204 4.38 9.44 -3.49
N LEU A 205 4.74 10.67 -3.13
CA LEU A 205 4.96 11.04 -1.74
C LEU A 205 3.83 11.96 -1.24
N PRO A 206 3.41 11.84 0.01
CA PRO A 206 3.77 10.73 0.90
C PRO A 206 3.22 9.40 0.38
N ASP A 207 3.90 8.29 0.72
CA ASP A 207 3.37 6.96 0.41
C ASP A 207 2.18 6.65 1.30
N VAL A 208 0.99 6.87 0.73
CA VAL A 208 -0.32 6.63 1.34
C VAL A 208 -1.28 6.08 0.28
N MET A 209 -2.21 5.25 0.70
CA MET A 209 -3.35 4.87 -0.13
C MET A 209 -4.45 5.93 0.07
N ARG A 210 -4.63 6.80 -0.92
CA ARG A 210 -5.68 7.82 -0.88
C ARG A 210 -7.02 7.23 -1.32
N ILE A 211 -8.05 7.49 -0.54
CA ILE A 211 -9.42 7.05 -0.79
C ILE A 211 -10.30 8.27 -0.91
N ASP A 212 -10.93 8.46 -2.08
CA ASP A 212 -12.01 9.44 -2.27
C ASP A 212 -13.35 8.70 -2.17
N THR A 213 -14.12 9.06 -1.15
CA THR A 213 -15.41 8.43 -0.85
C THR A 213 -16.57 8.99 -1.65
N THR A 214 -16.34 9.91 -2.57
CA THR A 214 -17.36 10.49 -3.46
C THR A 214 -17.55 9.73 -4.77
N GLY A 215 -16.70 8.73 -5.04
CA GLY A 215 -16.75 7.93 -6.25
C GLY A 215 -16.38 6.46 -6.02
N PRO A 216 -16.46 5.64 -7.06
CA PRO A 216 -16.13 4.22 -6.95
C PRO A 216 -14.61 4.03 -6.73
N SER A 217 -14.25 2.99 -5.98
CA SER A 217 -12.84 2.60 -5.82
C SER A 217 -12.22 2.19 -7.15
N GLY A 218 -10.96 2.57 -7.34
CA GLY A 218 -10.18 2.17 -8.51
C GLY A 218 -8.79 2.82 -8.49
N TYR A 219 -7.79 2.04 -8.85
CA TYR A 219 -6.39 2.47 -8.78
C TYR A 219 -5.84 2.96 -10.13
N ALA A 220 -6.13 2.23 -11.20
CA ALA A 220 -5.46 2.38 -12.49
C ALA A 220 -5.56 3.77 -13.12
N ASN A 221 -6.67 4.48 -12.95
CA ASN A 221 -6.89 5.76 -13.63
C ASN A 221 -6.21 6.95 -12.93
N ALA A 222 -5.88 6.82 -11.67
CA ALA A 222 -5.37 7.92 -10.87
C ALA A 222 -3.89 8.22 -11.14
N LEU A 223 -3.08 7.19 -11.33
CA LEU A 223 -1.65 7.34 -11.61
C LEU A 223 -1.37 7.82 -13.05
N ASN A 224 -2.26 7.59 -14.00
CA ASN A 224 -2.11 8.04 -15.38
C ASN A 224 -2.19 9.56 -15.53
N LYS A 225 -2.80 10.25 -14.55
CA LYS A 225 -2.85 11.70 -14.47
C LYS A 225 -2.10 12.12 -13.23
N LEU A 226 -0.82 12.38 -13.35
CA LEU A 226 0.02 12.81 -12.23
C LEU A 226 -0.69 13.86 -11.36
N GLY A 227 -0.84 13.57 -10.07
CA GLY A 227 -1.56 14.43 -9.11
C GLY A 227 -3.07 14.18 -9.03
N SER A 228 -3.62 13.22 -9.76
CA SER A 228 -5.03 12.85 -9.57
C SER A 228 -5.24 12.09 -8.27
N PRO A 229 -6.38 12.27 -7.59
CA PRO A 229 -6.70 11.49 -6.40
C PRO A 229 -6.81 10.01 -6.78
N ILE A 230 -6.23 9.16 -5.94
CA ILE A 230 -6.41 7.71 -6.01
C ILE A 230 -7.67 7.40 -5.24
N TRP A 231 -8.65 6.76 -5.86
CA TRP A 231 -9.92 6.41 -5.22
C TRP A 231 -9.86 5.03 -4.55
N GLY A 232 -8.78 4.78 -3.79
CA GLY A 232 -8.50 3.49 -3.21
C GLY A 232 -8.08 2.46 -4.25
N ARG A 233 -8.29 1.17 -3.97
CA ARG A 233 -8.07 0.06 -4.91
C ARG A 233 -9.08 -1.05 -4.64
N MET A 234 -9.39 -1.82 -5.66
CA MET A 234 -10.02 -3.12 -5.53
C MET A 234 -8.95 -4.20 -5.43
N LEU A 235 -9.30 -5.38 -4.90
CA LEU A 235 -8.36 -6.50 -4.76
C LEU A 235 -7.79 -6.97 -6.10
N LYS A 236 -8.56 -6.87 -7.18
CA LYS A 236 -8.15 -7.24 -8.55
C LYS A 236 -7.48 -6.12 -9.33
N ASP A 237 -7.34 -4.92 -8.77
CA ASP A 237 -6.65 -3.85 -9.46
C ASP A 237 -5.17 -4.18 -9.61
N ASP A 238 -4.69 -4.18 -10.85
CA ASP A 238 -3.29 -4.39 -11.16
C ASP A 238 -2.47 -3.14 -10.85
N VAL A 239 -2.15 -3.03 -9.56
CA VAL A 239 -1.40 -1.88 -9.02
C VAL A 239 0.07 -1.93 -9.41
N ILE A 240 0.61 -3.13 -9.64
CA ILE A 240 1.99 -3.33 -10.07
C ILE A 240 2.16 -2.80 -11.48
N ASP A 241 1.35 -3.28 -12.42
CA ASP A 241 1.41 -2.83 -13.82
C ASP A 241 1.18 -1.33 -13.94
N SER A 242 0.18 -0.80 -13.24
CA SER A 242 -0.11 0.64 -13.23
C SER A 242 1.07 1.45 -12.70
N THR A 243 1.71 1.00 -11.62
CA THR A 243 2.88 1.66 -11.02
C THR A 243 4.09 1.59 -11.95
N LEU A 244 4.40 0.42 -12.50
CA LEU A 244 5.52 0.23 -13.43
C LEU A 244 5.38 1.11 -14.68
N GLN A 245 4.17 1.19 -15.25
CA GLN A 245 3.90 2.06 -16.40
C GLN A 245 4.16 3.53 -16.08
N VAL A 246 3.69 4.01 -14.94
CA VAL A 246 3.87 5.41 -14.54
C VAL A 246 5.34 5.71 -14.25
N LEU A 247 6.02 4.88 -13.49
CA LEU A 247 7.43 5.07 -13.13
C LEU A 247 8.36 5.01 -14.35
N SER A 248 8.06 4.17 -15.33
CA SER A 248 8.89 3.99 -16.54
C SER A 248 8.46 4.84 -17.73
N ASN A 249 7.51 5.77 -17.55
CA ASN A 249 6.90 6.53 -18.66
C ASN A 249 6.35 5.64 -19.79
N GLY A 250 5.77 4.49 -19.42
CA GLY A 250 5.18 3.53 -20.34
C GLY A 250 6.17 2.58 -21.04
N ALA A 251 7.47 2.66 -20.69
CA ALA A 251 8.48 1.75 -21.25
C ALA A 251 8.32 0.31 -20.73
N VAL A 252 7.92 0.15 -19.46
CA VAL A 252 7.54 -1.12 -18.86
C VAL A 252 6.01 -1.12 -18.76
N LYS A 253 5.37 -2.10 -19.37
CA LYS A 253 3.90 -2.17 -19.40
C LYS A 253 3.32 -2.99 -18.27
N GLY A 254 4.11 -3.85 -17.67
CA GLY A 254 3.72 -4.67 -16.55
C GLY A 254 4.66 -5.85 -16.35
N ASP A 255 4.33 -6.68 -15.40
CA ASP A 255 5.06 -7.90 -15.06
C ASP A 255 4.46 -9.15 -15.72
N ASN A 256 3.37 -8.99 -16.46
CA ASN A 256 2.62 -10.04 -17.14
C ASN A 256 2.01 -11.08 -16.18
N VAL A 257 1.60 -10.64 -15.00
CA VAL A 257 0.82 -11.39 -14.01
C VAL A 257 -0.51 -10.68 -13.82
N SER A 258 -1.59 -11.42 -13.60
CA SER A 258 -2.90 -10.88 -13.26
C SER A 258 -3.65 -11.80 -12.31
N TYR A 259 -4.64 -11.28 -11.57
CA TYR A 259 -5.41 -12.07 -10.62
C TYR A 259 -6.05 -13.31 -11.24
N ASP A 260 -6.68 -13.15 -12.39
CA ASP A 260 -7.40 -14.25 -13.07
C ASP A 260 -6.50 -15.07 -14.03
N GLY A 261 -5.25 -14.67 -14.23
CA GLY A 261 -4.34 -15.25 -15.23
C GLY A 261 -4.53 -14.63 -16.64
N PRO A 262 -3.81 -15.09 -17.65
CA PRO A 262 -2.94 -16.26 -17.67
C PRO A 262 -1.57 -15.98 -17.05
N ASN A 263 -1.28 -16.65 -15.94
CA ASN A 263 0.04 -16.68 -15.31
C ASN A 263 0.70 -18.02 -15.61
N ALA A 264 2.01 -18.12 -15.52
CA ALA A 264 2.75 -19.35 -15.79
C ALA A 264 2.33 -20.51 -14.86
N ASN A 265 1.81 -20.20 -13.68
CA ASN A 265 1.39 -21.11 -12.63
C ASN A 265 -0.12 -21.09 -12.30
N GLY A 266 -0.95 -20.40 -13.09
CA GLY A 266 -2.41 -20.34 -12.95
C GLY A 266 -2.92 -18.98 -12.42
N GLY A 267 -4.16 -18.94 -11.97
CA GLY A 267 -4.82 -17.79 -11.36
C GLY A 267 -5.29 -18.09 -9.94
N HIS A 268 -5.79 -17.09 -9.25
CA HIS A 268 -6.34 -17.18 -7.91
C HIS A 268 -7.77 -17.71 -7.88
N HIS A 269 -8.23 -18.13 -6.72
CA HIS A 269 -9.63 -18.49 -6.51
C HIS A 269 -10.51 -17.23 -6.64
N PRO A 270 -11.80 -17.39 -7.03
CA PRO A 270 -12.73 -16.28 -7.10
C PRO A 270 -12.89 -15.57 -5.75
N LEU A 271 -12.80 -14.25 -5.75
CA LEU A 271 -13.10 -13.43 -4.58
C LEU A 271 -14.56 -13.59 -4.15
N LEU A 272 -14.83 -13.51 -2.86
CA LEU A 272 -16.19 -13.53 -2.34
C LEU A 272 -16.91 -12.22 -2.66
N SER A 273 -18.25 -12.33 -2.93
CA SER A 273 -19.12 -11.16 -3.09
C SER A 273 -19.43 -10.46 -1.77
N ASP A 274 -19.32 -11.22 -0.67
CA ASP A 274 -19.65 -10.77 0.67
C ASP A 274 -18.39 -10.63 1.54
N PHE A 275 -18.51 -9.80 2.59
CA PHE A 275 -17.42 -9.62 3.56
C PHE A 275 -16.99 -10.99 4.15
N PRO A 276 -15.72 -11.32 4.22
CA PRO A 276 -14.55 -10.45 4.11
C PRO A 276 -13.98 -10.24 2.69
N TYR A 277 -14.67 -10.59 1.65
CA TYR A 277 -14.34 -10.41 0.23
C TYR A 277 -13.16 -11.24 -0.29
N LEU A 278 -12.27 -11.68 0.56
CA LEU A 278 -11.11 -12.52 0.22
C LEU A 278 -11.54 -13.94 -0.12
N ALA A 279 -10.88 -14.56 -1.08
CA ALA A 279 -11.12 -15.95 -1.45
C ALA A 279 -10.89 -16.93 -0.27
N GLU A 280 -11.51 -18.10 -0.34
CA GLU A 280 -11.29 -19.16 0.64
C GLU A 280 -9.82 -19.64 0.58
N PRO A 281 -9.27 -20.17 1.67
CA PRO A 281 -7.91 -20.72 1.68
C PRO A 281 -7.75 -21.89 0.69
N ASN A 282 -6.54 -22.02 0.15
CA ASN A 282 -6.14 -23.18 -0.66
C ASN A 282 -6.11 -24.48 0.14
#